data_a9025680f7861e74ba4d89cd58003812
#
_entry.id   a9025680f7861e74ba4d89cd58003812
#
_cell.length_a   1.000
_cell.length_b   1.000
_cell.length_c   1.000
_cell.angle_alpha   90.00
_cell.angle_beta   90.00
_cell.angle_gamma   90.00
#
_symmetry.space_group_name_H-M   'P 1'
#
loop_
_entity.id
_entity.type
_entity.pdbx_description
1 polymer ?
#
loop_
_entity_poly.entity_id
_entity_poly.type
_entity_poly.pdbx_seq_one_letter_code
_entity_poly.pdbx_strand_id
1 'polypeptide(L)'
;MALQLLRRSPVNAHIDVPDIPKGHSEMTAQKKILRALAGEVLPTPPIWMMRQAGRYLPEYKATRAQAGDFLSLCYTPDLAAEVTLQPIRRYGFDAAILFADILLLPQALGADLWFVTGEGPRLSTISTAAELEALKPAENVNEHLSPVYETIKILSEELPTETTLIGFAGSPWTVATYMIAGKGTPNQEPAHTLKNQNREVFDGLIERITEGTIVYLSAQIEAGAEVVKLFDSWAGSLQGDDFIRYSIEPMAKITAALKTAHPNIPIIAFPRGAGKRNAHLHAAIGADCIALDDAVDADWAAQNVQTGGCVQGNLASSHMVSGGEALVAQTRKIVDAFGNGPHIFNLGHGITPDADPDNVHLMIDTVRNT
;
A
#
# COMPACT_ATOMS: atom_id res chain seq x y z
N MET A 1 23.76 -70.09 9.84
CA MET A 1 22.80 -70.51 10.87
C MET A 1 22.32 -69.31 11.65
N ALA A 2 21.04 -69.12 11.53
CA ALA A 2 20.08 -68.41 12.38
C ALA A 2 20.26 -66.90 12.64
N LEU A 3 19.54 -66.15 11.80
CA LEU A 3 18.95 -64.84 12.12
C LEU A 3 17.89 -65.01 13.21
N GLN A 4 17.87 -64.08 14.19
CA GLN A 4 16.65 -63.84 14.96
C GLN A 4 16.41 -62.35 15.10
N LEU A 5 15.21 -61.97 14.63
CA LEU A 5 14.53 -60.72 14.61
C LEU A 5 14.33 -60.08 16.01
N LEU A 6 14.58 -58.81 16.10
CA LEU A 6 13.98 -57.96 17.16
C LEU A 6 13.14 -56.85 16.52
N ARG A 7 11.83 -57.04 16.59
CA ARG A 7 10.83 -56.01 16.33
C ARG A 7 10.90 -54.96 17.44
N ARG A 8 11.04 -53.70 17.08
CA ARG A 8 10.75 -52.54 17.99
C ARG A 8 9.49 -51.82 17.50
N SER A 9 8.54 -51.71 18.42
CA SER A 9 7.27 -50.93 18.26
C SER A 9 7.54 -49.43 18.15
N PRO A 10 6.72 -48.67 17.42
CA PRO A 10 6.84 -47.23 17.38
C PRO A 10 6.29 -46.61 18.67
N VAL A 11 7.08 -45.76 19.31
CA VAL A 11 6.68 -44.90 20.41
C VAL A 11 5.97 -43.69 19.77
N ASN A 12 4.66 -43.56 19.98
CA ASN A 12 3.92 -42.36 19.71
C ASN A 12 4.30 -41.29 20.75
N ALA A 13 5.13 -40.33 20.34
CA ALA A 13 5.31 -39.11 21.08
C ALA A 13 4.21 -38.12 20.65
N HIS A 14 3.21 -37.91 21.51
CA HIS A 14 2.32 -36.74 21.42
C HIS A 14 3.16 -35.52 21.71
N ILE A 15 3.33 -34.66 20.69
CA ILE A 15 3.84 -33.32 20.86
C ILE A 15 2.63 -32.45 21.21
N ASP A 16 2.53 -32.03 22.48
CA ASP A 16 1.58 -31.00 22.91
C ASP A 16 1.92 -29.69 22.19
N VAL A 17 1.07 -29.29 21.25
CA VAL A 17 1.10 -27.97 20.62
C VAL A 17 0.40 -27.03 21.62
N PRO A 18 1.07 -25.95 22.10
CA PRO A 18 0.42 -25.02 22.99
C PRO A 18 -0.75 -24.32 22.30
N ASP A 19 -1.88 -24.24 23.01
CA ASP A 19 -3.08 -23.54 22.60
C ASP A 19 -2.75 -22.08 22.24
N ILE A 20 -2.99 -21.70 20.97
CA ILE A 20 -2.93 -20.32 20.49
C ILE A 20 -4.13 -19.57 21.12
N PRO A 21 -3.93 -18.40 21.73
CA PRO A 21 -5.03 -17.66 22.34
C PRO A 21 -6.10 -17.29 21.30
N LYS A 22 -7.33 -17.71 21.52
CA LYS A 22 -8.49 -17.55 20.64
C LYS A 22 -8.95 -16.09 20.40
N GLY A 23 -8.34 -15.11 21.08
CA GLY A 23 -8.78 -13.72 21.03
C GLY A 23 -8.53 -12.96 19.70
N HIS A 24 -7.53 -13.37 18.90
CA HIS A 24 -7.23 -12.70 17.61
C HIS A 24 -8.03 -13.29 16.42
N SER A 25 -8.49 -14.52 16.54
CA SER A 25 -9.23 -15.23 15.47
C SER A 25 -10.67 -14.71 15.28
N GLU A 26 -11.32 -14.19 16.34
CA GLU A 26 -12.72 -13.75 16.25
C GLU A 26 -12.87 -12.32 15.70
N MET A 27 -11.89 -11.43 15.92
CA MET A 27 -11.92 -10.07 15.39
C MET A 27 -11.61 -10.01 13.89
N THR A 28 -10.69 -10.83 13.40
CA THR A 28 -10.37 -10.94 11.96
C THR A 28 -11.53 -11.51 11.14
N ALA A 29 -12.39 -12.35 11.71
CA ALA A 29 -13.53 -12.93 11.01
C ALA A 29 -14.61 -11.92 10.59
N GLN A 30 -14.63 -10.70 11.16
CA GLN A 30 -15.64 -9.68 10.88
C GLN A 30 -15.23 -8.66 9.81
N LYS A 31 -13.95 -8.30 9.70
CA LYS A 31 -13.47 -7.25 8.76
C LYS A 31 -13.33 -7.82 7.35
N LYS A 32 -14.15 -7.35 6.43
CA LYS A 32 -14.21 -7.85 5.05
C LYS A 32 -12.88 -7.74 4.31
N ILE A 33 -12.11 -6.66 4.53
CA ILE A 33 -10.78 -6.48 3.91
C ILE A 33 -9.85 -7.62 4.33
N LEU A 34 -9.78 -7.94 5.63
CA LEU A 34 -8.90 -9.00 6.14
C LEU A 34 -9.32 -10.38 5.63
N ARG A 35 -10.62 -10.63 5.52
CA ARG A 35 -11.17 -11.88 4.93
C ARG A 35 -10.76 -12.03 3.46
N ALA A 36 -10.91 -10.96 2.66
CA ALA A 36 -10.49 -10.99 1.27
C ALA A 36 -8.97 -11.19 1.12
N LEU A 37 -8.16 -10.55 1.98
CA LEU A 37 -6.70 -10.72 2.02
C LEU A 37 -6.28 -12.14 2.46
N ALA A 38 -7.10 -12.81 3.28
CA ALA A 38 -6.92 -14.21 3.65
C ALA A 38 -7.36 -15.20 2.55
N GLY A 39 -7.80 -14.72 1.39
CA GLY A 39 -8.19 -15.54 0.25
C GLY A 39 -9.68 -15.90 0.20
N GLU A 40 -10.52 -15.30 1.05
CA GLU A 40 -11.96 -15.57 1.03
C GLU A 40 -12.64 -14.84 -0.13
N VAL A 41 -13.50 -15.56 -0.86
CA VAL A 41 -14.37 -15.01 -1.90
C VAL A 41 -15.63 -14.48 -1.24
N LEU A 42 -15.79 -13.17 -1.22
CA LEU A 42 -16.95 -12.53 -0.60
C LEU A 42 -18.04 -12.26 -1.64
N PRO A 43 -19.34 -12.47 -1.30
CA PRO A 43 -20.45 -12.18 -2.21
C PRO A 43 -20.45 -10.74 -2.73
N THR A 44 -20.04 -9.80 -1.89
CA THR A 44 -19.81 -8.40 -2.24
C THR A 44 -18.39 -8.04 -1.85
N PRO A 45 -17.54 -7.61 -2.80
CA PRO A 45 -16.16 -7.25 -2.49
C PRO A 45 -16.13 -6.04 -1.54
N PRO A 46 -15.20 -6.01 -0.56
CA PRO A 46 -14.99 -4.83 0.25
C PRO A 46 -14.45 -3.68 -0.58
N ILE A 47 -14.77 -2.45 -0.17
CA ILE A 47 -14.46 -1.23 -0.91
C ILE A 47 -13.64 -0.29 -0.05
N TRP A 48 -12.55 0.21 -0.59
CA TRP A 48 -11.91 1.45 -0.18
C TRP A 48 -11.36 2.16 -1.41
N MET A 49 -10.96 3.40 -1.30
CA MET A 49 -10.56 4.17 -2.48
C MET A 49 -9.23 4.89 -2.25
N MET A 50 -8.30 4.73 -3.18
CA MET A 50 -7.00 5.38 -3.15
C MET A 50 -7.18 6.91 -3.20
N ARG A 51 -6.56 7.63 -2.24
CA ARG A 51 -6.73 9.07 -1.99
C ARG A 51 -8.15 9.45 -1.56
N GLN A 52 -8.88 8.55 -0.88
CA GLN A 52 -10.24 8.79 -0.40
C GLN A 52 -10.36 10.05 0.48
N ALA A 53 -9.37 10.38 1.30
CA ALA A 53 -9.20 11.70 1.90
C ALA A 53 -8.49 12.61 0.89
N GLY A 54 -9.21 13.53 0.27
CA GLY A 54 -8.64 14.28 -0.83
C GLY A 54 -9.39 15.56 -1.23
N ARG A 55 -8.75 16.33 -2.11
CA ARG A 55 -9.22 17.67 -2.53
C ARG A 55 -10.57 17.71 -3.24
N TYR A 56 -11.15 16.56 -3.60
CA TYR A 56 -12.52 16.50 -4.13
C TYR A 56 -13.57 16.69 -3.01
N LEU A 57 -13.24 16.46 -1.74
CA LEU A 57 -14.12 16.61 -0.58
C LEU A 57 -14.09 18.04 -0.02
N PRO A 58 -15.27 18.68 0.19
CA PRO A 58 -15.35 19.99 0.84
C PRO A 58 -14.78 20.00 2.25
N GLU A 59 -15.11 19.00 3.09
CA GLU A 59 -14.63 18.85 4.45
C GLU A 59 -13.11 18.68 4.53
N TYR A 60 -12.51 17.94 3.61
CA TYR A 60 -11.06 17.87 3.50
C TYR A 60 -10.42 19.23 3.23
N LYS A 61 -11.00 20.01 2.30
CA LYS A 61 -10.52 21.36 1.99
C LYS A 61 -10.56 22.28 3.20
N ALA A 62 -11.63 22.18 4.02
CA ALA A 62 -11.78 22.96 5.25
C ALA A 62 -10.68 22.60 6.28
N THR A 63 -10.51 21.32 6.58
CA THR A 63 -9.46 20.83 7.51
C THR A 63 -8.05 21.15 7.00
N ARG A 64 -7.83 21.02 5.70
CA ARG A 64 -6.55 21.37 5.05
C ARG A 64 -6.23 22.86 5.19
N ALA A 65 -7.24 23.74 5.07
CA ALA A 65 -7.07 25.17 5.28
C ALA A 65 -6.74 25.52 6.74
N GLN A 66 -7.34 24.80 7.70
CA GLN A 66 -7.05 24.94 9.12
C GLN A 66 -5.59 24.55 9.44
N ALA A 67 -5.05 23.49 8.84
CA ALA A 67 -3.68 23.05 9.02
C ALA A 67 -2.64 24.04 8.47
N GLY A 68 -3.00 24.91 7.54
CA GLY A 68 -2.13 25.86 6.88
C GLY A 68 -1.36 25.28 5.70
N ASP A 69 -0.47 24.31 5.90
CA ASP A 69 0.26 23.63 4.84
C ASP A 69 0.10 22.11 4.86
N PHE A 70 0.62 21.42 3.84
CA PHE A 70 0.40 19.96 3.70
C PHE A 70 1.20 19.15 4.71
N LEU A 71 2.41 19.56 5.01
CA LEU A 71 3.24 18.85 6.00
C LEU A 71 2.68 19.05 7.41
N SER A 72 2.22 20.26 7.73
CA SER A 72 1.53 20.53 8.99
C SER A 72 0.29 19.62 9.17
N LEU A 73 -0.47 19.38 8.09
CA LEU A 73 -1.58 18.43 8.15
C LEU A 73 -1.10 16.99 8.42
N CYS A 74 -0.03 16.54 7.75
CA CYS A 74 0.50 15.19 7.95
C CYS A 74 1.09 14.98 9.35
N TYR A 75 1.67 16.03 9.96
CA TYR A 75 2.34 15.97 11.25
C TYR A 75 1.50 16.48 12.43
N THR A 76 0.22 16.78 12.22
CA THR A 76 -0.73 17.10 13.30
C THR A 76 -1.69 15.92 13.46
N PRO A 77 -1.47 15.04 14.46
CA PRO A 77 -2.17 13.77 14.58
C PRO A 77 -3.70 13.90 14.53
N ASP A 78 -4.28 14.83 15.28
CA ASP A 78 -5.73 15.05 15.33
C ASP A 78 -6.30 15.46 13.95
N LEU A 79 -5.58 16.32 13.20
CA LEU A 79 -6.04 16.74 11.88
C LEU A 79 -5.87 15.65 10.82
N ALA A 80 -4.77 14.88 10.89
CA ALA A 80 -4.54 13.75 10.01
C ALA A 80 -5.56 12.61 10.28
N ALA A 81 -5.90 12.36 11.55
CA ALA A 81 -6.96 11.44 11.91
C ALA A 81 -8.34 11.93 11.42
N GLU A 82 -8.66 13.21 11.64
CA GLU A 82 -9.92 13.81 11.16
C GLU A 82 -10.11 13.62 9.65
N VAL A 83 -9.10 13.99 8.82
CA VAL A 83 -9.25 13.82 7.36
C VAL A 83 -9.30 12.35 6.93
N THR A 84 -8.69 11.44 7.70
CA THR A 84 -8.79 10.00 7.45
C THR A 84 -10.20 9.47 7.73
N LEU A 85 -10.87 9.99 8.76
CA LEU A 85 -12.22 9.59 9.16
C LEU A 85 -13.34 10.19 8.27
N GLN A 86 -13.10 11.34 7.65
CA GLN A 86 -14.10 12.01 6.81
C GLN A 86 -14.71 11.10 5.73
N PRO A 87 -13.95 10.41 4.87
CA PRO A 87 -14.53 9.51 3.88
C PRO A 87 -15.21 8.28 4.49
N ILE A 88 -14.79 7.84 5.69
CA ILE A 88 -15.45 6.74 6.40
C ILE A 88 -16.85 7.17 6.83
N ARG A 89 -16.98 8.35 7.44
CA ARG A 89 -18.27 8.91 7.85
C ARG A 89 -19.19 9.21 6.66
N ARG A 90 -18.63 9.67 5.54
CA ARG A 90 -19.40 10.03 4.35
C ARG A 90 -19.87 8.82 3.58
N TYR A 91 -19.01 7.83 3.36
CA TYR A 91 -19.23 6.76 2.38
C TYR A 91 -19.38 5.37 3.00
N GLY A 92 -18.97 5.18 4.26
CA GLY A 92 -18.96 3.87 4.90
C GLY A 92 -18.06 2.87 4.19
N PHE A 93 -16.84 3.27 3.83
CA PHE A 93 -15.83 2.37 3.27
C PHE A 93 -15.45 1.25 4.25
N ASP A 94 -15.07 0.10 3.72
CA ASP A 94 -14.64 -1.07 4.50
C ASP A 94 -13.17 -0.94 5.01
N ALA A 95 -12.42 0.06 4.52
CA ALA A 95 -11.11 0.42 5.08
C ALA A 95 -10.83 1.92 5.06
N ALA A 96 -10.04 2.35 6.05
CA ALA A 96 -9.40 3.65 6.11
C ALA A 96 -7.92 3.50 5.82
N ILE A 97 -7.39 4.28 4.86
CA ILE A 97 -5.94 4.40 4.69
C ILE A 97 -5.46 5.64 5.44
N LEU A 98 -4.42 5.47 6.25
CA LEU A 98 -3.75 6.54 6.97
C LEU A 98 -3.51 7.76 6.06
N PHE A 99 -3.83 8.97 6.54
CA PHE A 99 -3.46 10.19 5.84
C PHE A 99 -1.99 10.54 6.16
N ALA A 100 -1.14 10.36 5.17
CA ALA A 100 0.29 10.66 5.18
C ALA A 100 0.80 10.85 3.75
N ASP A 101 2.11 11.01 3.56
CA ASP A 101 2.74 11.07 2.25
C ASP A 101 3.93 10.11 2.16
N ILE A 102 4.20 9.57 0.96
CA ILE A 102 5.32 8.66 0.71
C ILE A 102 6.70 9.35 0.91
N LEU A 103 6.74 10.67 0.89
CA LEU A 103 7.97 11.47 1.02
C LEU A 103 8.29 11.86 2.47
N LEU A 104 7.46 11.50 3.45
CA LEU A 104 7.80 11.69 4.86
C LEU A 104 8.99 10.82 5.28
N LEU A 105 9.14 9.63 4.69
CA LEU A 105 10.31 8.78 4.93
C LEU A 105 11.61 9.41 4.43
N PRO A 106 11.75 9.92 3.19
CA PRO A 106 12.90 10.72 2.78
C PRO A 106 13.23 11.87 3.73
N GLN A 107 12.22 12.60 4.20
CA GLN A 107 12.41 13.69 5.16
C GLN A 107 12.97 13.17 6.49
N ALA A 108 12.47 12.07 6.99
CA ALA A 108 12.97 11.44 8.21
C ALA A 108 14.42 10.92 8.04
N LEU A 109 14.79 10.48 6.85
CA LEU A 109 16.15 10.12 6.48
C LEU A 109 17.08 11.34 6.35
N GLY A 110 16.54 12.58 6.40
CA GLY A 110 17.32 13.80 6.42
C GLY A 110 17.29 14.63 5.13
N ALA A 111 16.51 14.25 4.13
CA ALA A 111 16.26 15.09 2.97
C ALA A 111 15.34 16.27 3.36
N ASP A 112 15.63 17.47 2.84
CA ASP A 112 14.70 18.58 2.95
C ASP A 112 13.46 18.29 2.11
N LEU A 113 12.27 18.55 2.65
CA LEU A 113 10.99 18.39 1.96
C LEU A 113 10.14 19.64 2.12
N TRP A 114 9.66 20.19 1.01
CA TRP A 114 8.68 21.29 0.99
C TRP A 114 7.69 21.13 -0.15
N PHE A 115 6.58 21.86 -0.09
CA PHE A 115 5.56 21.83 -1.12
C PHE A 115 5.40 23.20 -1.78
N VAL A 116 5.42 23.21 -3.12
CA VAL A 116 5.18 24.40 -3.93
C VAL A 116 3.74 24.37 -4.43
N THR A 117 2.99 25.45 -4.17
CA THR A 117 1.60 25.57 -4.60
C THR A 117 1.47 25.40 -6.12
N GLY A 118 0.65 24.44 -6.56
CA GLY A 118 0.44 24.14 -7.98
C GLY A 118 1.50 23.23 -8.62
N GLU A 119 2.67 23.05 -7.98
CA GLU A 119 3.76 22.26 -8.54
C GLU A 119 4.03 20.94 -7.78
N GLY A 120 3.54 20.82 -6.56
CA GLY A 120 3.68 19.63 -5.73
C GLY A 120 4.97 19.60 -4.88
N PRO A 121 5.44 18.40 -4.49
CA PRO A 121 6.57 18.23 -3.60
C PRO A 121 7.91 18.61 -4.24
N ARG A 122 8.82 19.09 -3.39
CA ARG A 122 10.23 19.35 -3.69
C ARG A 122 11.10 18.76 -2.59
N LEU A 123 12.23 18.17 -2.97
CA LEU A 123 13.21 17.59 -2.06
C LEU A 123 14.63 18.10 -2.40
N SER A 124 15.52 18.11 -1.40
CA SER A 124 16.96 18.10 -1.66
C SER A 124 17.34 16.83 -2.43
N THR A 125 18.27 16.94 -3.37
CA THR A 125 18.63 15.84 -4.28
C THR A 125 19.77 15.00 -3.73
N ILE A 126 19.78 13.70 -4.10
CA ILE A 126 20.87 12.76 -3.81
C ILE A 126 21.42 12.27 -5.15
N SER A 127 22.70 12.56 -5.40
CA SER A 127 23.38 12.21 -6.66
C SER A 127 24.85 11.78 -6.46
N THR A 128 25.41 12.01 -5.27
CA THR A 128 26.81 11.69 -4.92
C THR A 128 26.89 10.79 -3.69
N ALA A 129 28.05 10.13 -3.52
CA ALA A 129 28.31 9.31 -2.35
C ALA A 129 28.25 10.14 -1.04
N ALA A 130 28.76 11.38 -1.06
CA ALA A 130 28.73 12.25 0.11
C ALA A 130 27.29 12.63 0.52
N GLU A 131 26.39 12.89 -0.43
CA GLU A 131 24.97 13.15 -0.16
C GLU A 131 24.26 11.90 0.36
N LEU A 132 24.58 10.71 -0.16
CA LEU A 132 24.07 9.44 0.35
C LEU A 132 24.53 9.15 1.78
N GLU A 133 25.82 9.37 2.07
CA GLU A 133 26.40 9.20 3.41
C GLU A 133 25.84 10.19 4.44
N ALA A 134 25.42 11.38 4.01
CA ALA A 134 24.79 12.39 4.85
C ALA A 134 23.36 12.00 5.29
N LEU A 135 22.70 11.04 4.63
CA LEU A 135 21.43 10.53 5.07
C LEU A 135 21.55 9.82 6.43
N LYS A 136 20.57 10.03 7.28
CA LYS A 136 20.48 9.37 8.59
C LYS A 136 20.37 7.84 8.42
N PRO A 137 20.89 7.07 9.38
CA PRO A 137 20.60 5.63 9.48
C PRO A 137 19.11 5.35 9.55
N ALA A 138 18.68 4.22 8.98
CA ALA A 138 17.27 3.83 8.90
C ALA A 138 16.58 3.72 10.27
N GLU A 139 17.30 3.26 11.31
CA GLU A 139 16.81 3.15 12.68
C GLU A 139 16.42 4.48 13.33
N ASN A 140 16.89 5.60 12.80
CA ASN A 140 16.64 6.93 13.35
C ASN A 140 15.37 7.62 12.78
N VAL A 141 14.63 6.97 11.86
CA VAL A 141 13.46 7.61 11.22
C VAL A 141 12.26 7.76 12.17
N ASN A 142 12.16 6.88 13.18
CA ASN A 142 10.98 6.81 14.05
C ASN A 142 10.76 8.05 14.90
N GLU A 143 11.84 8.74 15.33
CA GLU A 143 11.71 9.98 16.09
C GLU A 143 10.97 11.06 15.26
N HIS A 144 11.36 11.24 14.01
CA HIS A 144 10.74 12.23 13.12
C HIS A 144 9.32 11.84 12.73
N LEU A 145 9.05 10.54 12.56
CA LEU A 145 7.76 10.00 12.11
C LEU A 145 6.78 9.72 13.26
N SER A 146 7.17 10.00 14.51
CA SER A 146 6.32 9.75 15.69
C SER A 146 4.90 10.34 15.60
N PRO A 147 4.65 11.54 15.01
CA PRO A 147 3.28 12.05 14.85
C PRO A 147 2.41 11.18 13.93
N VAL A 148 3.02 10.51 12.94
CA VAL A 148 2.31 9.59 12.04
C VAL A 148 1.81 8.37 12.81
N TYR A 149 2.63 7.85 13.72
CA TYR A 149 2.25 6.72 14.59
C TYR A 149 1.17 7.12 15.61
N GLU A 150 1.21 8.35 16.09
CA GLU A 150 0.16 8.90 16.96
C GLU A 150 -1.17 8.99 16.22
N THR A 151 -1.16 9.43 14.96
CA THR A 151 -2.35 9.40 14.08
C THR A 151 -2.93 7.98 13.96
N ILE A 152 -2.08 6.97 13.79
CA ILE A 152 -2.53 5.57 13.71
C ILE A 152 -3.19 5.11 15.01
N LYS A 153 -2.63 5.47 16.18
CA LYS A 153 -3.22 5.14 17.47
C LYS A 153 -4.60 5.76 17.64
N ILE A 154 -4.76 7.06 17.33
CA ILE A 154 -6.07 7.73 17.35
C ILE A 154 -7.05 6.99 16.44
N LEU A 155 -6.65 6.67 15.21
CA LEU A 155 -7.49 5.97 14.25
C LEU A 155 -7.86 4.54 14.71
N SER A 156 -6.95 3.83 15.38
CA SER A 156 -7.23 2.48 15.90
C SER A 156 -8.30 2.47 16.99
N GLU A 157 -8.49 3.61 17.67
CA GLU A 157 -9.50 3.79 18.72
C GLU A 157 -10.84 4.35 18.18
N GLU A 158 -10.78 5.20 17.12
CA GLU A 158 -11.94 5.94 16.63
C GLU A 158 -12.64 5.31 15.41
N LEU A 159 -11.95 4.42 14.66
CA LEU A 159 -12.56 3.76 13.51
C LEU A 159 -13.66 2.77 13.94
N PRO A 160 -14.75 2.65 13.14
CA PRO A 160 -15.72 1.58 13.33
C PRO A 160 -15.05 0.21 13.37
N THR A 161 -15.54 -0.70 14.22
CA THR A 161 -14.92 -2.03 14.43
C THR A 161 -14.83 -2.88 13.17
N GLU A 162 -15.71 -2.66 12.18
CA GLU A 162 -15.71 -3.32 10.88
C GLU A 162 -14.74 -2.70 9.86
N THR A 163 -14.24 -1.49 10.11
CA THR A 163 -13.34 -0.77 9.20
C THR A 163 -11.89 -1.14 9.46
N THR A 164 -11.18 -1.58 8.42
CA THR A 164 -9.75 -1.95 8.51
C THR A 164 -8.86 -0.73 8.37
N LEU A 165 -7.87 -0.59 9.25
CA LEU A 165 -6.87 0.48 9.17
C LEU A 165 -5.66 0.04 8.33
N ILE A 166 -5.41 0.75 7.23
CA ILE A 166 -4.31 0.49 6.29
C ILE A 166 -3.19 1.52 6.53
N GLY A 167 -2.01 1.03 6.92
CA GLY A 167 -0.76 1.78 6.86
C GLY A 167 -0.13 1.67 5.47
N PHE A 168 0.83 2.55 5.14
CA PHE A 168 1.49 2.48 3.84
C PHE A 168 2.86 3.15 3.80
N ALA A 169 3.61 2.83 2.75
CA ALA A 169 4.82 3.54 2.35
C ALA A 169 4.96 3.55 0.82
N GLY A 170 5.79 4.46 0.33
CA GLY A 170 6.28 4.39 -1.04
C GLY A 170 7.30 3.27 -1.20
N SER A 171 7.25 2.54 -2.32
CA SER A 171 8.30 1.57 -2.66
C SER A 171 9.63 2.25 -2.98
N PRO A 172 10.76 1.58 -2.74
CA PRO A 172 12.08 2.18 -2.86
C PRO A 172 12.38 2.82 -4.21
N TRP A 173 12.01 2.19 -5.33
CA TRP A 173 12.17 2.81 -6.65
C TRP A 173 11.41 4.13 -6.76
N THR A 174 10.12 4.14 -6.44
CA THR A 174 9.29 5.34 -6.52
C THR A 174 9.86 6.47 -5.65
N VAL A 175 10.25 6.17 -4.42
CA VAL A 175 10.83 7.16 -3.49
C VAL A 175 12.18 7.67 -3.99
N ALA A 176 13.05 6.79 -4.48
CA ALA A 176 14.36 7.16 -5.03
C ALA A 176 14.22 8.11 -6.23
N THR A 177 13.22 7.93 -7.10
CA THR A 177 13.00 8.84 -8.24
C THR A 177 12.77 10.29 -7.78
N TYR A 178 12.03 10.50 -6.67
CA TYR A 178 11.83 11.83 -6.09
C TYR A 178 13.09 12.35 -5.41
N MET A 179 13.81 11.52 -4.66
CA MET A 179 15.05 11.94 -3.98
C MET A 179 16.15 12.30 -4.96
N ILE A 180 16.22 11.64 -6.11
CA ILE A 180 17.24 11.92 -7.15
C ILE A 180 16.88 13.17 -7.94
N ALA A 181 15.63 13.31 -8.34
CA ALA A 181 15.19 14.43 -9.19
C ALA A 181 14.78 15.69 -8.41
N GLY A 182 14.58 15.58 -7.08
CA GLY A 182 14.04 16.66 -6.24
C GLY A 182 12.56 16.96 -6.47
N LYS A 183 11.91 16.24 -7.38
CA LYS A 183 10.50 16.41 -7.77
C LYS A 183 10.00 15.22 -8.60
N GLY A 184 8.69 15.15 -8.83
CA GLY A 184 8.13 14.24 -9.83
C GLY A 184 8.60 14.61 -11.24
N THR A 185 9.01 13.62 -12.04
CA THR A 185 9.49 13.82 -13.42
C THR A 185 8.82 12.86 -14.38
N PRO A 186 8.57 13.27 -15.65
CA PRO A 186 8.13 12.33 -16.67
C PRO A 186 9.18 11.23 -16.89
N ASN A 187 8.73 9.99 -17.01
CA ASN A 187 9.56 8.80 -17.30
C ASN A 187 10.73 8.54 -16.34
N GLN A 188 10.86 9.29 -15.24
CA GLN A 188 11.88 9.16 -14.19
C GLN A 188 13.34 9.19 -14.73
N GLU A 189 13.59 9.99 -15.76
CA GLU A 189 14.88 10.05 -16.47
C GLU A 189 16.08 10.35 -15.57
N PRO A 190 16.03 11.30 -14.58
CA PRO A 190 17.15 11.52 -13.69
C PRO A 190 17.56 10.28 -12.89
N ALA A 191 16.60 9.46 -12.45
CA ALA A 191 16.87 8.22 -11.74
C ALA A 191 17.51 7.17 -12.65
N HIS A 192 17.01 7.01 -13.88
CA HIS A 192 17.64 6.14 -14.87
C HIS A 192 19.06 6.59 -15.22
N THR A 193 19.30 7.89 -15.31
CA THR A 193 20.61 8.46 -15.59
C THR A 193 21.59 8.15 -14.44
N LEU A 194 21.23 8.44 -13.19
CA LEU A 194 22.08 8.14 -12.04
C LEU A 194 22.38 6.64 -11.93
N LYS A 195 21.37 5.79 -12.10
CA LYS A 195 21.54 4.33 -12.10
C LYS A 195 22.60 3.86 -13.11
N ASN A 196 22.64 4.48 -14.29
CA ASN A 196 23.57 4.11 -15.36
C ASN A 196 24.95 4.71 -15.17
N GLN A 197 25.07 5.90 -14.59
CA GLN A 197 26.32 6.63 -14.45
C GLN A 197 27.02 6.36 -13.13
N ASN A 198 26.27 6.16 -12.04
CA ASN A 198 26.81 5.92 -10.70
C ASN A 198 25.96 4.90 -9.95
N ARG A 199 26.12 3.65 -10.37
CA ARG A 199 25.33 2.53 -9.85
C ARG A 199 25.50 2.29 -8.36
N GLU A 200 26.69 2.53 -7.83
CA GLU A 200 26.99 2.34 -6.41
C GLU A 200 26.16 3.30 -5.52
N VAL A 201 26.11 4.56 -5.88
CA VAL A 201 25.27 5.57 -5.19
C VAL A 201 23.79 5.22 -5.34
N PHE A 202 23.37 4.81 -6.54
CA PHE A 202 21.98 4.45 -6.80
C PHE A 202 21.55 3.22 -5.99
N ASP A 203 22.32 2.14 -6.03
CA ASP A 203 22.05 0.89 -5.30
C ASP A 203 22.05 1.17 -3.76
N GLY A 204 22.99 1.98 -3.28
CA GLY A 204 23.05 2.41 -1.86
C GLY A 204 21.83 3.22 -1.43
N LEU A 205 21.29 4.08 -2.30
CA LEU A 205 20.08 4.84 -2.02
C LEU A 205 18.85 3.92 -1.95
N ILE A 206 18.70 2.98 -2.90
CA ILE A 206 17.63 1.97 -2.89
C ILE A 206 17.67 1.16 -1.58
N GLU A 207 18.86 0.73 -1.16
CA GLU A 207 19.01 -0.03 0.09
C GLU A 207 18.63 0.81 1.31
N ARG A 208 19.10 2.06 1.43
CA ARG A 208 18.78 2.96 2.53
C ARG A 208 17.27 3.21 2.64
N ILE A 209 16.57 3.40 1.50
CA ILE A 209 15.12 3.57 1.48
C ILE A 209 14.43 2.26 1.87
N THR A 210 14.93 1.11 1.40
CA THR A 210 14.38 -0.21 1.74
C THR A 210 14.43 -0.47 3.24
N GLU A 211 15.58 -0.24 3.87
CA GLU A 211 15.75 -0.35 5.32
C GLU A 211 14.83 0.61 6.10
N GLY A 212 14.80 1.89 5.69
CA GLY A 212 13.91 2.88 6.30
C GLY A 212 12.43 2.53 6.15
N THR A 213 12.03 1.94 5.01
CA THR A 213 10.66 1.49 4.78
C THR A 213 10.27 0.34 5.72
N ILE A 214 11.18 -0.61 5.97
CA ILE A 214 10.96 -1.71 6.92
C ILE A 214 10.72 -1.15 8.33
N VAL A 215 11.57 -0.25 8.80
CA VAL A 215 11.44 0.38 10.12
C VAL A 215 10.14 1.17 10.22
N TYR A 216 9.83 1.98 9.21
CA TYR A 216 8.63 2.81 9.16
C TYR A 216 7.33 2.00 9.17
N LEU A 217 7.26 0.93 8.37
CA LEU A 217 6.07 0.08 8.32
C LEU A 217 5.92 -0.79 9.57
N SER A 218 7.02 -1.30 10.15
CA SER A 218 6.97 -2.00 11.45
C SER A 218 6.37 -1.11 12.53
N ALA A 219 6.81 0.13 12.63
CA ALA A 219 6.27 1.08 13.62
C ALA A 219 4.80 1.44 13.36
N GLN A 220 4.35 1.50 12.09
CA GLN A 220 2.93 1.66 11.76
C GLN A 220 2.09 0.46 12.23
N ILE A 221 2.59 -0.76 12.05
CA ILE A 221 1.93 -1.99 12.52
C ILE A 221 1.84 -1.99 14.05
N GLU A 222 2.93 -1.69 14.74
CA GLU A 222 2.99 -1.61 16.21
C GLU A 222 2.06 -0.52 16.77
N ALA A 223 1.83 0.56 16.00
CA ALA A 223 0.89 1.62 16.36
C ALA A 223 -0.58 1.24 16.14
N GLY A 224 -0.88 0.17 15.38
CA GLY A 224 -2.25 -0.32 15.18
C GLY A 224 -2.70 -0.48 13.73
N ALA A 225 -1.81 -0.31 12.73
CA ALA A 225 -2.17 -0.64 11.35
C ALA A 225 -2.39 -2.15 11.19
N GLU A 226 -3.52 -2.53 10.58
CA GLU A 226 -3.94 -3.93 10.44
C GLU A 226 -3.52 -4.54 9.09
N VAL A 227 -3.21 -3.69 8.13
CA VAL A 227 -2.72 -4.01 6.78
C VAL A 227 -1.68 -2.97 6.41
N VAL A 228 -0.66 -3.34 5.66
CA VAL A 228 0.25 -2.35 5.08
C VAL A 228 0.29 -2.45 3.56
N LYS A 229 0.48 -1.29 2.91
CA LYS A 229 0.52 -1.20 1.46
C LYS A 229 1.80 -0.53 0.96
N LEU A 230 2.43 -1.15 -0.05
CA LEU A 230 3.59 -0.62 -0.75
C LEU A 230 3.15 -0.01 -2.09
N PHE A 231 3.42 1.28 -2.28
CA PHE A 231 3.09 2.00 -3.50
C PHE A 231 4.31 2.18 -4.40
N ASP A 232 4.42 1.38 -5.47
CA ASP A 232 5.40 1.61 -6.53
C ASP A 232 4.74 2.26 -7.75
N SER A 233 4.43 3.55 -7.61
CA SER A 233 3.69 4.33 -8.61
C SER A 233 4.44 4.47 -9.95
N TRP A 234 5.76 4.26 -9.94
CA TRP A 234 6.62 4.42 -11.11
C TRP A 234 7.26 3.11 -11.60
N ALA A 235 6.83 1.95 -11.07
CA ALA A 235 7.35 0.63 -11.46
C ALA A 235 7.33 0.40 -12.98
N GLY A 236 6.30 0.92 -13.68
CA GLY A 236 6.14 0.80 -15.12
C GLY A 236 7.24 1.47 -15.95
N SER A 237 8.01 2.41 -15.37
CA SER A 237 9.15 3.04 -16.06
C SER A 237 10.38 2.12 -16.14
N LEU A 238 10.42 1.06 -15.34
CA LEU A 238 11.47 0.05 -15.33
C LEU A 238 11.19 -1.04 -16.37
N GLN A 239 12.24 -1.48 -17.08
CA GLN A 239 12.17 -2.50 -18.10
C GLN A 239 13.14 -3.67 -17.81
N GLY A 240 12.83 -4.86 -18.33
CA GLY A 240 13.69 -6.03 -18.23
C GLY A 240 14.11 -6.36 -16.79
N ASP A 241 15.39 -6.63 -16.59
CA ASP A 241 15.96 -7.00 -15.29
C ASP A 241 15.89 -5.85 -14.24
N ASP A 242 15.86 -4.60 -14.69
CA ASP A 242 15.74 -3.46 -13.80
C ASP A 242 14.38 -3.45 -13.07
N PHE A 243 13.32 -3.92 -13.71
CA PHE A 243 12.03 -4.07 -13.04
C PHE A 243 12.10 -5.05 -11.87
N ILE A 244 12.79 -6.17 -12.06
CA ILE A 244 12.99 -7.15 -10.97
C ILE A 244 13.86 -6.54 -9.89
N ARG A 245 15.03 -6.01 -10.26
CA ARG A 245 16.05 -5.54 -9.34
C ARG A 245 15.63 -4.34 -8.49
N TYR A 246 14.87 -3.40 -9.05
CA TYR A 246 14.58 -2.11 -8.40
C TYR A 246 13.13 -1.91 -7.96
N SER A 247 12.21 -2.72 -8.47
CA SER A 247 10.81 -2.72 -8.01
C SER A 247 10.52 -3.97 -7.18
N ILE A 248 10.75 -5.17 -7.72
CA ILE A 248 10.28 -6.41 -7.11
C ILE A 248 11.16 -6.87 -5.95
N GLU A 249 12.48 -6.94 -6.11
CA GLU A 249 13.40 -7.38 -5.05
C GLU A 249 13.34 -6.51 -3.79
N PRO A 250 13.30 -5.14 -3.88
CA PRO A 250 13.13 -4.32 -2.69
C PRO A 250 11.78 -4.53 -2.00
N MET A 251 10.67 -4.65 -2.75
CA MET A 251 9.37 -4.98 -2.17
C MET A 251 9.38 -6.37 -1.51
N ALA A 252 10.02 -7.36 -2.12
CA ALA A 252 10.16 -8.70 -1.54
C ALA A 252 10.98 -8.69 -0.25
N LYS A 253 12.08 -7.92 -0.21
CA LYS A 253 12.91 -7.74 0.99
C LYS A 253 12.09 -7.10 2.13
N ILE A 254 11.32 -6.04 1.84
CA ILE A 254 10.43 -5.39 2.81
C ILE A 254 9.38 -6.39 3.30
N THR A 255 8.70 -7.09 2.39
CA THR A 255 7.66 -8.07 2.72
C THR A 255 8.20 -9.19 3.61
N ALA A 256 9.35 -9.76 3.27
CA ALA A 256 9.97 -10.82 4.06
C ALA A 256 10.36 -10.37 5.47
N ALA A 257 10.92 -9.16 5.61
CA ALA A 257 11.27 -8.58 6.90
C ALA A 257 10.02 -8.32 7.76
N LEU A 258 8.96 -7.74 7.18
CA LEU A 258 7.71 -7.48 7.88
C LEU A 258 7.00 -8.79 8.29
N LYS A 259 6.94 -9.80 7.41
CA LYS A 259 6.35 -11.12 7.74
C LYS A 259 7.15 -11.85 8.81
N THR A 260 8.45 -11.61 8.91
CA THR A 260 9.29 -12.18 9.99
C THR A 260 8.99 -11.53 11.33
N ALA A 261 8.86 -10.19 11.37
CA ALA A 261 8.58 -9.46 12.62
C ALA A 261 7.10 -9.51 13.00
N HIS A 262 6.20 -9.51 12.02
CA HIS A 262 4.75 -9.44 12.16
C HIS A 262 4.08 -10.51 11.27
N PRO A 263 4.12 -11.81 11.63
CA PRO A 263 3.73 -12.93 10.75
C PRO A 263 2.30 -12.87 10.20
N ASN A 264 1.40 -12.24 10.94
CA ASN A 264 -0.02 -12.19 10.63
C ASN A 264 -0.45 -10.93 9.86
N ILE A 265 0.48 -9.99 9.58
CA ILE A 265 0.13 -8.76 8.89
C ILE A 265 -0.06 -9.01 7.38
N PRO A 266 -1.22 -8.67 6.79
CA PRO A 266 -1.37 -8.72 5.35
C PRO A 266 -0.66 -7.55 4.66
N ILE A 267 -0.11 -7.84 3.46
CA ILE A 267 0.64 -6.86 2.67
C ILE A 267 0.04 -6.74 1.27
N ILE A 268 -0.26 -5.51 0.86
CA ILE A 268 -0.73 -5.16 -0.48
C ILE A 268 0.43 -4.52 -1.24
N ALA A 269 0.81 -5.07 -2.40
CA ALA A 269 1.80 -4.47 -3.28
C ALA A 269 1.12 -3.82 -4.50
N PHE A 270 1.58 -2.63 -4.89
CA PHE A 270 1.06 -1.90 -6.04
C PHE A 270 2.17 -1.49 -7.01
N PRO A 271 2.67 -2.40 -7.85
CA PRO A 271 3.64 -2.09 -8.91
C PRO A 271 2.90 -1.52 -10.14
N ARG A 272 2.52 -0.24 -10.08
CA ARG A 272 1.75 0.44 -11.13
C ARG A 272 2.50 0.43 -12.47
N GLY A 273 1.79 0.09 -13.53
CA GLY A 273 2.36 -0.01 -14.88
C GLY A 273 3.10 -1.34 -15.14
N ALA A 274 2.99 -2.32 -14.24
CA ALA A 274 3.56 -3.65 -14.45
C ALA A 274 2.89 -4.41 -15.62
N GLY A 275 1.62 -4.09 -15.94
CA GLY A 275 0.87 -4.72 -17.03
C GLY A 275 0.79 -6.24 -16.84
N LYS A 276 1.14 -7.00 -17.90
CA LYS A 276 1.13 -8.49 -17.84
C LYS A 276 2.17 -9.09 -16.90
N ARG A 277 3.17 -8.33 -16.43
CA ARG A 277 4.14 -8.79 -15.43
C ARG A 277 3.49 -9.07 -14.07
N ASN A 278 2.28 -8.55 -13.81
CA ASN A 278 1.52 -8.84 -12.59
C ASN A 278 1.24 -10.33 -12.37
N ALA A 279 1.22 -11.17 -13.40
CA ALA A 279 0.85 -12.59 -13.34
C ALA A 279 1.65 -13.43 -12.30
N HIS A 280 2.85 -12.99 -11.91
CA HIS A 280 3.72 -13.77 -11.02
C HIS A 280 4.12 -13.02 -9.75
N LEU A 281 3.55 -11.83 -9.50
CA LEU A 281 4.04 -10.95 -8.46
C LEU A 281 3.64 -11.35 -7.04
N HIS A 282 2.52 -12.07 -6.84
CA HIS A 282 2.20 -12.61 -5.51
C HIS A 282 3.37 -13.42 -4.94
N ALA A 283 3.84 -14.42 -5.68
CA ALA A 283 4.95 -15.27 -5.24
C ALA A 283 6.28 -14.52 -5.22
N ALA A 284 6.54 -13.65 -6.22
CA ALA A 284 7.81 -12.95 -6.33
C ALA A 284 8.03 -11.92 -5.21
N ILE A 285 6.97 -11.25 -4.75
CA ILE A 285 7.02 -10.26 -3.67
C ILE A 285 6.71 -10.92 -2.32
N GLY A 286 5.92 -11.99 -2.30
CA GLY A 286 5.37 -12.58 -1.08
C GLY A 286 4.19 -11.78 -0.50
N ALA A 287 3.52 -10.96 -1.34
CA ALA A 287 2.39 -10.13 -0.93
C ALA A 287 1.08 -10.92 -0.96
N ASP A 288 0.17 -10.62 -0.03
CA ASP A 288 -1.15 -11.25 0.06
C ASP A 288 -2.12 -10.71 -1.01
N CYS A 289 -1.86 -9.49 -1.52
CA CYS A 289 -2.68 -8.87 -2.55
C CYS A 289 -1.82 -8.07 -3.53
N ILE A 290 -2.14 -8.19 -4.82
CA ILE A 290 -1.59 -7.34 -5.88
C ILE A 290 -2.65 -6.33 -6.30
N ALA A 291 -2.35 -5.04 -6.12
CA ALA A 291 -3.18 -3.97 -6.63
C ALA A 291 -2.86 -3.70 -8.11
N LEU A 292 -3.91 -3.51 -8.89
CA LEU A 292 -3.87 -3.37 -10.34
C LEU A 292 -4.20 -1.93 -10.73
N ASP A 293 -3.50 -1.40 -11.71
CA ASP A 293 -3.86 -0.13 -12.34
C ASP A 293 -4.96 -0.33 -13.41
N ASP A 294 -5.56 0.77 -13.84
CA ASP A 294 -6.68 0.80 -14.77
C ASP A 294 -6.32 0.40 -16.22
N ALA A 295 -5.03 0.30 -16.54
CA ALA A 295 -4.58 -0.21 -17.85
C ALA A 295 -4.60 -1.75 -17.93
N VAL A 296 -4.75 -2.44 -16.80
CA VAL A 296 -4.83 -3.90 -16.75
C VAL A 296 -6.27 -4.35 -17.04
N ASP A 297 -6.45 -5.20 -18.05
CA ASP A 297 -7.77 -5.78 -18.32
C ASP A 297 -8.21 -6.72 -17.19
N ALA A 298 -9.41 -6.50 -16.67
CA ALA A 298 -9.92 -7.23 -15.50
C ALA A 298 -10.12 -8.72 -15.77
N ASP A 299 -10.63 -9.08 -16.95
CA ASP A 299 -10.84 -10.48 -17.32
C ASP A 299 -9.52 -11.24 -17.45
N TRP A 300 -8.50 -10.58 -18.03
CA TRP A 300 -7.16 -11.15 -18.08
C TRP A 300 -6.56 -11.28 -16.66
N ALA A 301 -6.72 -10.29 -15.81
CA ALA A 301 -6.18 -10.30 -14.46
C ALA A 301 -6.85 -11.37 -13.56
N ALA A 302 -8.15 -11.60 -13.71
CA ALA A 302 -8.86 -12.67 -13.04
C ALA A 302 -8.26 -14.06 -13.36
N GLN A 303 -7.87 -14.26 -14.63
CA GLN A 303 -7.31 -15.54 -15.08
C GLN A 303 -5.82 -15.72 -14.77
N ASN A 304 -5.06 -14.63 -14.64
CA ASN A 304 -3.59 -14.69 -14.59
C ASN A 304 -2.97 -14.12 -13.32
N VAL A 305 -3.67 -13.27 -12.58
CA VAL A 305 -3.18 -12.66 -11.33
C VAL A 305 -3.95 -13.16 -10.12
N GLN A 306 -5.28 -13.14 -10.16
CA GLN A 306 -6.13 -13.54 -9.04
C GLN A 306 -5.97 -15.01 -8.64
N THR A 307 -5.51 -15.87 -9.56
CA THR A 307 -5.15 -17.26 -9.27
C THR A 307 -3.98 -17.40 -8.27
N GLY A 308 -3.18 -16.36 -8.09
CA GLY A 308 -2.08 -16.32 -7.13
C GLY A 308 -2.47 -15.77 -5.75
N GLY A 309 -3.65 -15.17 -5.60
CA GLY A 309 -4.11 -14.55 -4.34
C GLY A 309 -5.08 -13.40 -4.58
N CYS A 310 -5.31 -12.59 -3.54
CA CYS A 310 -6.20 -11.44 -3.62
C CYS A 310 -5.72 -10.41 -4.66
N VAL A 311 -6.66 -9.85 -5.41
CA VAL A 311 -6.40 -8.69 -6.27
C VAL A 311 -7.18 -7.47 -5.76
N GLN A 312 -6.61 -6.27 -5.99
CA GLN A 312 -7.26 -5.02 -5.66
C GLN A 312 -7.34 -4.12 -6.89
N GLY A 313 -8.48 -3.48 -7.10
CA GLY A 313 -8.66 -2.49 -8.16
C GLY A 313 -9.90 -2.79 -8.97
N ASN A 314 -10.00 -2.29 -10.23
CA ASN A 314 -9.05 -1.39 -10.87
C ASN A 314 -9.79 -0.38 -11.75
N LEU A 315 -10.85 0.26 -11.17
CA LEU A 315 -11.66 1.23 -11.91
C LEU A 315 -10.83 2.48 -12.25
N ALA A 316 -10.89 2.93 -13.51
CA ALA A 316 -10.23 4.17 -13.91
C ALA A 316 -10.79 5.37 -13.16
N SER A 317 -9.91 6.18 -12.56
CA SER A 317 -10.31 7.36 -11.76
C SER A 317 -11.04 8.43 -12.59
N SER A 318 -10.90 8.44 -13.91
CA SER A 318 -11.66 9.31 -14.83
C SER A 318 -13.18 9.09 -14.74
N HIS A 319 -13.64 7.88 -14.38
CA HIS A 319 -15.06 7.62 -14.16
C HIS A 319 -15.62 8.35 -12.94
N MET A 320 -14.77 8.73 -11.98
CA MET A 320 -15.19 9.56 -10.83
C MET A 320 -15.50 11.01 -11.26
N VAL A 321 -14.97 11.44 -12.39
CA VAL A 321 -15.23 12.75 -13.00
C VAL A 321 -16.46 12.68 -13.92
N SER A 322 -16.51 11.70 -14.81
CA SER A 322 -17.56 11.57 -15.83
C SER A 322 -18.91 11.04 -15.28
N GLY A 323 -18.86 10.12 -14.31
CA GLY A 323 -20.08 9.53 -13.71
C GLY A 323 -20.96 8.74 -14.68
N GLY A 324 -22.25 8.69 -14.33
CA GLY A 324 -23.31 8.19 -15.20
C GLY A 324 -23.26 6.70 -15.54
N GLU A 325 -23.89 6.31 -16.65
CA GLU A 325 -23.99 4.90 -17.07
C GLU A 325 -22.62 4.24 -17.32
N ALA A 326 -21.64 4.99 -17.78
CA ALA A 326 -20.29 4.47 -18.03
C ALA A 326 -19.61 4.04 -16.73
N LEU A 327 -19.77 4.83 -15.66
CA LEU A 327 -19.28 4.48 -14.32
C LEU A 327 -19.93 3.18 -13.83
N VAL A 328 -21.26 3.08 -13.92
CA VAL A 328 -22.02 1.89 -13.49
C VAL A 328 -21.59 0.65 -14.29
N ALA A 329 -21.50 0.76 -15.62
CA ALA A 329 -21.13 -0.35 -16.49
C ALA A 329 -19.72 -0.87 -16.21
N GLN A 330 -18.73 0.02 -16.03
CA GLN A 330 -17.35 -0.38 -15.73
C GLN A 330 -17.20 -0.93 -14.32
N THR A 331 -17.92 -0.38 -13.35
CA THR A 331 -17.94 -0.91 -11.98
C THR A 331 -18.47 -2.35 -11.97
N ARG A 332 -19.60 -2.63 -12.61
CA ARG A 332 -20.15 -3.98 -12.74
C ARG A 332 -19.20 -4.93 -13.46
N LYS A 333 -18.63 -4.48 -14.59
CA LYS A 333 -17.66 -5.30 -15.33
C LYS A 333 -16.51 -5.77 -14.44
N ILE A 334 -15.96 -4.90 -13.59
CA ILE A 334 -14.85 -5.23 -12.69
C ILE A 334 -15.31 -6.21 -11.59
N VAL A 335 -16.47 -5.95 -10.97
CA VAL A 335 -17.02 -6.84 -9.94
C VAL A 335 -17.28 -8.23 -10.51
N ASP A 336 -17.92 -8.32 -11.69
CA ASP A 336 -18.20 -9.58 -12.37
C ASP A 336 -16.91 -10.33 -12.74
N ALA A 337 -15.91 -9.65 -13.29
CA ALA A 337 -14.65 -10.26 -13.70
C ALA A 337 -13.91 -10.92 -12.52
N PHE A 338 -13.89 -10.27 -11.35
CA PHE A 338 -13.20 -10.77 -10.16
C PHE A 338 -14.09 -11.56 -9.20
N GLY A 339 -15.37 -11.77 -9.52
CA GLY A 339 -16.35 -12.40 -8.63
C GLY A 339 -16.06 -13.85 -8.23
N ASN A 340 -15.19 -14.56 -8.95
CA ASN A 340 -14.82 -15.95 -8.64
C ASN A 340 -13.55 -16.11 -7.79
N GLY A 341 -12.96 -15.00 -7.32
CA GLY A 341 -11.77 -15.02 -6.49
C GLY A 341 -11.77 -13.90 -5.44
N PRO A 342 -10.76 -13.86 -4.53
CA PRO A 342 -10.67 -12.83 -3.52
C PRO A 342 -10.36 -11.47 -4.17
N HIS A 343 -11.23 -10.49 -3.90
CA HIS A 343 -11.17 -9.17 -4.54
C HIS A 343 -11.46 -8.05 -3.53
N ILE A 344 -10.69 -6.97 -3.63
CA ILE A 344 -10.93 -5.68 -2.96
C ILE A 344 -11.21 -4.65 -4.06
N PHE A 345 -12.42 -4.12 -4.10
CA PHE A 345 -12.75 -3.08 -5.08
C PHE A 345 -12.04 -1.76 -4.75
N ASN A 346 -11.41 -1.18 -5.74
CA ASN A 346 -10.71 0.11 -5.65
C ASN A 346 -10.60 0.76 -7.04
N LEU A 347 -10.10 2.00 -7.08
CA LEU A 347 -9.64 2.61 -8.32
C LEU A 347 -8.28 2.05 -8.74
N GLY A 348 -7.97 2.11 -10.02
CA GLY A 348 -6.67 1.77 -10.59
C GLY A 348 -5.57 2.80 -10.28
N HIS A 349 -5.94 3.98 -9.78
CA HIS A 349 -5.07 5.01 -9.21
C HIS A 349 -5.87 5.89 -8.24
N GLY A 350 -5.24 6.93 -7.66
CA GLY A 350 -5.94 7.82 -6.74
C GLY A 350 -7.04 8.65 -7.43
N ILE A 351 -8.13 8.90 -6.71
CA ILE A 351 -9.17 9.83 -7.16
C ILE A 351 -8.58 11.22 -7.38
N THR A 352 -9.10 11.92 -8.39
CA THR A 352 -8.61 13.24 -8.79
C THR A 352 -9.39 14.37 -8.11
N PRO A 353 -8.81 15.58 -7.98
CA PRO A 353 -9.47 16.69 -7.27
C PRO A 353 -10.73 17.24 -7.92
N ASP A 354 -10.94 16.95 -9.19
CA ASP A 354 -12.08 17.34 -10.03
C ASP A 354 -13.19 16.29 -10.05
N ALA A 355 -13.03 15.19 -9.30
CA ALA A 355 -14.05 14.16 -9.17
C ALA A 355 -15.28 14.69 -8.42
N ASP A 356 -16.46 14.20 -8.81
CA ASP A 356 -17.71 14.49 -8.15
C ASP A 356 -17.92 13.52 -6.95
N PRO A 357 -18.12 14.01 -5.72
CA PRO A 357 -18.44 13.19 -4.56
C PRO A 357 -19.66 12.27 -4.76
N ASP A 358 -20.66 12.69 -5.54
CA ASP A 358 -21.86 11.89 -5.80
C ASP A 358 -21.56 10.67 -6.69
N ASN A 359 -20.55 10.76 -7.58
CA ASN A 359 -20.09 9.62 -8.35
C ASN A 359 -19.43 8.53 -7.48
N VAL A 360 -18.86 8.91 -6.33
CA VAL A 360 -18.34 7.93 -5.36
C VAL A 360 -19.49 7.17 -4.71
N HIS A 361 -20.60 7.82 -4.34
CA HIS A 361 -21.81 7.15 -3.87
C HIS A 361 -22.36 6.19 -4.93
N LEU A 362 -22.50 6.65 -6.19
CA LEU A 362 -22.98 5.82 -7.29
C LEU A 362 -22.11 4.57 -7.52
N MET A 363 -20.78 4.70 -7.43
CA MET A 363 -19.87 3.57 -7.51
C MET A 363 -20.08 2.57 -6.37
N ILE A 364 -20.16 3.05 -5.12
CA ILE A 364 -20.34 2.21 -3.94
C ILE A 364 -21.69 1.48 -4.02
N ASP A 365 -22.75 2.19 -4.35
CA ASP A 365 -24.08 1.60 -4.50
C ASP A 365 -24.10 0.54 -5.61
N THR A 366 -23.38 0.78 -6.71
CA THR A 366 -23.23 -0.20 -7.79
C THR A 366 -22.54 -1.46 -7.30
N VAL A 367 -21.41 -1.35 -6.60
CA VAL A 367 -20.68 -2.52 -6.05
C VAL A 367 -21.53 -3.30 -5.04
N ARG A 368 -22.27 -2.59 -4.18
CA ARG A 368 -23.06 -3.22 -3.10
C ARG A 368 -24.36 -3.89 -3.59
N ASN A 369 -24.83 -3.52 -4.78
CA ASN A 369 -26.05 -4.05 -5.39
C ASN A 369 -25.78 -4.97 -6.61
N THR A 370 -24.53 -5.33 -6.85
CA THR A 370 -24.11 -6.35 -7.81
C THR A 370 -23.93 -7.66 -7.08
#